data_0ecfceb3f5c384283265d75fa6aae21e
#
_entry.id   0ecfceb3f5c384283265d75fa6aae21e
#
_cell.length_a   1.000
_cell.length_b   1.000
_cell.length_c   1.000
_cell.angle_alpha   90.00
_cell.angle_beta   90.00
_cell.angle_gamma   90.00
#
_symmetry.space_group_name_H-M   'P 1'
#
loop_
_entity.id
_entity.type
_entity.pdbx_description
1 polymer ?
#
loop_
_entity_poly.entity_id
_entity_poly.type
_entity_poly.pdbx_seq_one_letter_code
_entity_poly.pdbx_strand_id
1 'polypeptide(L)' 'MAKATPTMEDYIEVIYSLVKNKGYARSADIAEKLDVYPSTVTKMLKKLDVEGYIVYEKYRGIALTEQGEKMG' A
#
# COMPACT_ATOMS: atom_id res chain seq x y z
N MET A 1 -16.22 -17.34 6.27
CA MET A 1 -16.77 -16.17 5.57
C MET A 1 -15.69 -15.61 4.64
N ALA A 2 -16.02 -15.44 3.38
CA ALA A 2 -15.03 -14.92 2.43
C ALA A 2 -14.70 -13.48 2.75
N LYS A 3 -13.41 -13.15 2.76
CA LYS A 3 -12.97 -11.78 2.91
C LYS A 3 -13.26 -11.02 1.62
N ALA A 4 -13.75 -9.80 1.75
CA ALA A 4 -13.86 -8.92 0.60
C ALA A 4 -12.47 -8.61 0.06
N THR A 5 -12.37 -8.44 -1.25
CA THR A 5 -11.12 -8.03 -1.87
C THR A 5 -10.69 -6.67 -1.32
N PRO A 6 -9.43 -6.51 -0.87
CA PRO A 6 -8.98 -5.22 -0.37
C PRO A 6 -9.12 -4.13 -1.43
N THR A 7 -9.59 -2.97 -1.01
CA THR A 7 -9.73 -1.81 -1.88
C THR A 7 -8.45 -0.98 -1.89
N MET A 8 -8.40 0.04 -2.75
CA MET A 8 -7.30 1.00 -2.76
C MET A 8 -7.15 1.66 -1.39
N GLU A 9 -8.29 1.96 -0.76
CA GLU A 9 -8.32 2.57 0.56
C GLU A 9 -7.68 1.66 1.62
N ASP A 10 -7.98 0.36 1.55
CA ASP A 10 -7.38 -0.63 2.45
C ASP A 10 -5.86 -0.66 2.30
N TYR A 11 -5.37 -0.61 1.07
CA TYR A 11 -3.93 -0.58 0.81
C TYR A 11 -3.29 0.68 1.38
N ILE A 12 -3.93 1.83 1.20
CA ILE A 12 -3.42 3.10 1.70
C ILE A 12 -3.34 3.08 3.23
N GLU A 13 -4.37 2.55 3.90
CA GLU A 13 -4.38 2.43 5.35
C GLU A 13 -3.25 1.56 5.86
N VAL A 14 -3.00 0.44 5.20
CA VAL A 14 -1.91 -0.46 5.58
C VAL A 14 -0.56 0.22 5.36
N ILE A 15 -0.38 0.89 4.23
CA ILE A 15 0.85 1.61 3.93
C ILE A 15 1.10 2.69 4.98
N TYR A 16 0.08 3.47 5.32
CA TYR A 16 0.18 4.51 6.32
C TYR A 16 0.61 3.93 7.68
N SER A 17 -0.04 2.85 8.07
CA SER A 17 0.28 2.18 9.33
C SER A 17 1.73 1.67 9.36
N LEU A 18 2.18 1.05 8.27
CA LEU A 18 3.55 0.55 8.20
C LEU A 18 4.59 1.66 8.24
N VAL A 19 4.34 2.73 7.51
CA VAL A 19 5.25 3.88 7.51
C VAL A 19 5.31 4.51 8.89
N LYS A 20 4.16 4.65 9.55
CA LYS A 20 4.09 5.24 10.88
C LYS A 20 4.79 4.38 11.92
N ASN A 21 4.61 3.06 11.87
CA ASN A 21 5.15 2.16 12.88
C ASN A 21 6.58 1.70 12.62
N LYS A 22 6.94 1.46 11.37
CA LYS A 22 8.26 0.96 11.00
C LYS A 22 9.13 1.97 10.26
N GLY A 23 8.54 3.05 9.79
CA GLY A 23 9.25 4.05 9.00
C GLY A 23 9.31 3.72 7.51
N TYR A 24 8.77 2.59 7.10
CA TYR A 24 8.74 2.18 5.69
C TYR A 24 7.64 1.17 5.45
N ALA A 25 7.25 1.02 4.19
CA ALA A 25 6.29 0.00 3.78
C ALA A 25 6.89 -0.78 2.62
N ARG A 26 6.76 -2.10 2.68
CA ARG A 26 7.24 -3.00 1.63
C ARG A 26 6.09 -3.85 1.13
N SER A 27 6.17 -4.28 -0.13
CA SER A 27 5.12 -5.10 -0.73
C SER A 27 4.89 -6.40 0.07
N ALA A 28 5.96 -7.01 0.58
CA ALA A 28 5.84 -8.23 1.39
C ALA A 28 5.05 -7.99 2.66
N ASP A 29 5.30 -6.86 3.34
CA ASP A 29 4.57 -6.52 4.56
C ASP A 29 3.10 -6.25 4.28
N ILE A 30 2.80 -5.58 3.17
CA ILE A 30 1.44 -5.29 2.76
C ILE A 30 0.70 -6.60 2.43
N ALA A 31 1.36 -7.48 1.69
CA ALA A 31 0.78 -8.77 1.34
C ALA A 31 0.41 -9.58 2.58
N GLU A 32 1.29 -9.58 3.57
CA GLU A 32 1.04 -10.28 4.82
C GLU A 32 -0.13 -9.67 5.59
N LYS A 33 -0.15 -8.34 5.70
CA LYS A 33 -1.20 -7.63 6.43
C LYS A 33 -2.58 -7.83 5.81
N LEU A 34 -2.65 -7.81 4.49
CA LEU A 34 -3.91 -7.92 3.77
C LEU A 34 -4.26 -9.35 3.36
N ASP A 35 -3.37 -10.30 3.64
CA ASP A 35 -3.54 -11.70 3.29
C ASP A 35 -3.82 -11.89 1.80
N VAL A 36 -2.96 -11.27 0.97
CA VAL A 36 -3.03 -11.38 -0.48
C VAL A 36 -1.66 -11.79 -1.02
N TYR A 37 -1.63 -12.20 -2.29
CA TYR A 37 -0.36 -12.56 -2.93
C TYR A 37 0.48 -11.33 -3.21
N PRO A 38 1.82 -11.44 -3.11
CA PRO A 38 2.71 -10.32 -3.44
C PRO A 38 2.48 -9.76 -4.85
N SER A 39 2.17 -10.61 -5.82
CA SER A 39 1.87 -10.16 -7.19
C SER A 39 0.64 -9.25 -7.23
N THR A 40 -0.36 -9.53 -6.40
CA THR A 40 -1.55 -8.69 -6.28
C THR A 40 -1.18 -7.32 -5.72
N VAL A 41 -0.33 -7.31 -4.70
CA VAL A 41 0.13 -6.06 -4.10
C VAL A 41 0.88 -5.22 -5.13
N THR A 42 1.79 -5.84 -5.89
CA THR A 42 2.57 -5.13 -6.90
C THR A 42 1.66 -4.45 -7.93
N LYS A 43 0.62 -5.14 -8.38
CA LYS A 43 -0.35 -4.58 -9.34
C LYS A 43 -1.07 -3.37 -8.74
N MET A 44 -1.50 -3.49 -7.49
CA MET A 44 -2.20 -2.40 -6.82
C MET A 44 -1.27 -1.21 -6.58
N LEU A 45 -0.02 -1.46 -6.21
CA LEU A 45 0.94 -0.39 -5.98
C LEU A 45 1.19 0.42 -7.24
N LYS A 46 1.28 -0.24 -8.39
CA LYS A 46 1.43 0.45 -9.67
C LYS A 46 0.22 1.34 -9.96
N LYS A 47 -0.96 0.84 -9.66
CA LYS A 47 -2.19 1.60 -9.86
C LYS A 47 -2.24 2.82 -8.95
N LEU A 48 -1.90 2.64 -7.68
CA LEU A 48 -1.88 3.74 -6.71
C LEU A 48 -0.85 4.80 -7.09
N ASP A 49 0.29 4.38 -7.61
CA ASP A 49 1.33 5.31 -8.06
C ASP A 49 0.84 6.13 -9.26
N VAL A 50 0.23 5.47 -10.23
CA VAL A 50 -0.32 6.15 -11.41
C VAL A 50 -1.40 7.15 -11.00
N GLU A 51 -2.21 6.82 -10.02
CA GLU A 51 -3.28 7.69 -9.55
C GLU A 51 -2.80 8.78 -8.59
N GLY A 52 -1.52 8.74 -8.21
CA GLY A 52 -0.93 9.81 -7.41
C GLY A 52 -1.11 9.68 -5.92
N TYR A 53 -1.53 8.52 -5.42
CA TYR A 53 -1.72 8.31 -3.98
C TYR A 53 -0.43 7.92 -3.27
N ILE A 54 0.50 7.31 -3.99
CA ILE A 54 1.78 6.89 -3.43
C ILE A 54 2.91 7.24 -4.37
N VAL A 55 4.13 7.22 -3.83
CA VAL A 55 5.36 7.26 -4.61
C VAL A 55 6.05 5.92 -4.36
N TYR A 56 6.25 5.16 -5.43
CA TYR A 56 6.93 3.87 -5.35
C TYR A 56 8.38 4.06 -5.78
N GLU A 57 9.27 3.99 -4.82
CA GLU A 57 10.70 4.15 -5.09
C GLU A 57 11.40 2.81 -4.94
N LYS A 58 12.21 2.47 -5.95
CA LYS A 58 12.86 1.17 -6.04
C LYS A 58 13.70 0.81 -4.81
N TYR A 59 14.40 1.78 -4.26
CA TYR A 59 15.31 1.53 -3.14
C TYR A 59 14.80 2.03 -1.79
N ARG A 60 13.81 2.89 -1.81
CA ARG A 60 13.27 3.49 -0.59
C ARG A 60 11.96 2.88 -0.15
N GLY A 61 11.36 2.09 -1.03
CA GLY A 61 10.06 1.50 -0.76
C GLY A 61 8.91 2.40 -1.16
N ILE A 62 7.88 2.42 -0.36
CA ILE A 62 6.62 3.09 -0.70
C ILE A 62 6.40 4.24 0.26
N ALA A 63 6.05 5.41 -0.27
CA ALA A 63 5.69 6.57 0.53
C ALA A 63 4.32 7.07 0.10
N LEU A 64 3.55 7.60 1.04
CA LEU A 64 2.27 8.21 0.74
C LEU A 64 2.47 9.64 0.28
N THR A 65 1.69 10.04 -0.72
CA THR A 65 1.62 11.44 -1.12
C THR A 65 0.61 12.14 -0.22
N GLU A 66 0.55 13.46 -0.31
CA GLU A 66 -0.46 14.22 0.40
C GLU A 66 -1.86 13.74 0.07
N GLN A 67 -2.09 13.43 -1.22
CA GLN A 67 -3.38 12.91 -1.67
C GLN A 67 -3.70 11.54 -1.05
N GLY A 68 -2.69 10.68 -0.94
CA GLY A 68 -2.85 9.37 -0.31
C GLY A 68 -3.17 9.49 1.18
N GLU A 69 -2.51 10.40 1.88
CA GLU A 69 -2.76 10.64 3.30
C GLU A 69 -4.19 11.12 3.55
N LYS A 70 -4.73 11.93 2.65
CA LYS A 70 -6.09 12.43 2.77
C LYS A 70 -7.13 11.31 2.60
N MET A 71 -6.80 10.30 1.83
CA MET A 71 -7.70 9.17 1.62
C MET A 71 -7.76 8.24 2.82
N GLY A 72 -6.64 8.06 3.48
CA GLY A 72 -6.55 7.25 4.68
C GLY A 72 -6.92 8.03 5.96
#